data_bc85ae69a4e43f04c2c7e087a4cd9341
#
_entry.id   bc85ae69a4e43f04c2c7e087a4cd9341
#
_cell.length_a   1.000
_cell.length_b   1.000
_cell.length_c   1.000
_cell.angle_alpha   90.00
_cell.angle_beta   90.00
_cell.angle_gamma   90.00
#
_symmetry.space_group_name_H-M   'P 1'
#
loop_
_entity.id
_entity.type
_entity.pdbx_description
1 polymer ?
#
loop_
_entity_poly.entity_id
_entity_poly.type
_entity_poly.pdbx_seq_one_letter_code
_entity_poly.pdbx_strand_id
1 'polypeptide(L)'
;MTTLLVIVSAVLFFALLMASIALHELGHLIPARLFGVKTTQYFIGFGKTLWSRRRGELEFGVKAIPLGGYVRLVGMYPPAPDAPPGAVETAGPVTRLATMAREAEYETITPADHGRLFYEKPTWQKIIVMFGGPAMNFLLAFLIFLGVNQLFGSYQPTLTVTSVSQCVIPAARTDRTCTASDPASPAKLAGIRPGDTLVSFNGQRLTSWTQLSDLIRANRSNAAVIVVDRNGSRVTLPTVHTMTTGVPDRLDPSRTVEAGFLGVGPGQQLVHPGLGGTAQQMWTMTEQSVVALARFPVTVWNVAADVVTGHQRNPNGPISIVGASQVAGEIATMPGLSLGDRVASWFLMLGSVNLFVALLNCVPLLPLDGGHIAGALYEGLKRAAARVFHRPDPGHVDTARMLPVAYVVGGFLLISGLVLVVADIVSPLQLG
;
A
#
# COMPACT_ATOMS: atom_id res chain seq x y z
N MET A 1 14.45 -24.11 19.53
CA MET A 1 15.22 -23.02 18.88
C MET A 1 14.40 -22.30 17.81
N THR A 2 13.71 -23.00 16.93
CA THR A 2 12.83 -22.42 15.87
C THR A 2 11.72 -21.55 16.42
N THR A 3 10.95 -22.01 17.41
CA THR A 3 9.82 -21.23 18.02
C THR A 3 10.31 -19.91 18.63
N LEU A 4 11.46 -19.91 19.33
CA LEU A 4 12.03 -18.68 19.88
C LEU A 4 12.42 -17.69 18.78
N LEU A 5 13.00 -18.16 17.69
CA LEU A 5 13.37 -17.32 16.55
C LEU A 5 12.15 -16.70 15.88
N VAL A 6 11.06 -17.48 15.71
CA VAL A 6 9.77 -16.99 15.19
C VAL A 6 9.24 -15.85 16.07
N ILE A 7 9.17 -16.07 17.39
CA ILE A 7 8.66 -15.07 18.33
C ILE A 7 9.52 -13.81 18.32
N VAL A 8 10.84 -13.95 18.40
CA VAL A 8 11.76 -12.81 18.40
C VAL A 8 11.65 -12.02 17.10
N SER A 9 11.57 -12.70 15.95
CA SER A 9 11.41 -12.05 14.64
C SER A 9 10.08 -11.31 14.52
N ALA A 10 8.98 -11.92 14.97
CA ALA A 10 7.66 -11.28 14.97
C ALA A 10 7.62 -10.05 15.88
N VAL A 11 8.18 -10.14 17.10
CA VAL A 11 8.25 -9.00 18.03
C VAL A 11 9.13 -7.88 17.48
N LEU A 12 10.27 -8.22 16.88
CA LEU A 12 11.16 -7.24 16.26
C LEU A 12 10.45 -6.54 15.08
N PHE A 13 9.75 -7.29 14.22
CA PHE A 13 9.00 -6.73 13.11
C PHE A 13 7.92 -5.76 13.61
N PHE A 14 7.15 -6.16 14.62
CA PHE A 14 6.17 -5.31 15.25
C PHE A 14 6.79 -4.02 15.82
N ALA A 15 7.93 -4.13 16.50
CA ALA A 15 8.64 -2.97 17.04
C ALA A 15 9.10 -1.99 15.94
N LEU A 16 9.58 -2.51 14.80
CA LEU A 16 9.96 -1.68 13.65
C LEU A 16 8.74 -1.06 12.95
N LEU A 17 7.59 -1.74 12.91
CA LEU A 17 6.34 -1.12 12.46
C LEU A 17 5.94 0.04 13.38
N MET A 18 6.04 -0.13 14.70
CA MET A 18 5.78 0.96 15.65
C MET A 18 6.76 2.12 15.48
N ALA A 19 8.03 1.83 15.21
CA ALA A 19 9.02 2.85 14.87
C ALA A 19 8.68 3.59 13.56
N SER A 20 8.19 2.88 12.54
CA SER A 20 7.72 3.48 11.28
C SER A 20 6.54 4.42 11.51
N ILE A 21 5.59 4.04 12.38
CA ILE A 21 4.47 4.90 12.77
C ILE A 21 4.97 6.15 13.53
N ALA A 22 5.92 5.97 14.45
CA ALA A 22 6.53 7.10 15.14
C ALA A 22 7.20 8.08 14.15
N LEU A 23 7.91 7.57 13.17
CA LEU A 23 8.54 8.39 12.12
C LEU A 23 7.51 9.06 11.21
N HIS A 24 6.38 8.40 10.92
CA HIS A 24 5.26 9.01 10.22
C HIS A 24 4.73 10.24 10.97
N GLU A 25 4.43 10.09 12.26
CA GLU A 25 3.98 11.20 13.11
C GLU A 25 5.04 12.32 13.21
N LEU A 26 6.32 11.94 13.24
CA LEU A 26 7.42 12.91 13.20
C LEU A 26 7.45 13.67 11.87
N GLY A 27 7.05 13.01 10.78
CA GLY A 27 6.88 13.62 9.47
C GLY A 27 5.87 14.79 9.46
N HIS A 28 4.81 14.73 10.28
CA HIS A 28 3.89 15.83 10.49
C HIS A 28 4.45 16.89 11.46
N LEU A 29 5.05 16.43 12.55
CA LEU A 29 5.53 17.30 13.63
C LEU A 29 6.64 18.25 13.16
N ILE A 30 7.59 17.79 12.38
CA ILE A 30 8.73 18.61 11.92
C ILE A 30 8.25 19.82 11.13
N PRO A 31 7.52 19.67 10.00
CA PRO A 31 7.08 20.84 9.23
C PRO A 31 6.07 21.70 10.01
N ALA A 32 5.21 21.11 10.85
CA ALA A 32 4.30 21.87 11.70
C ALA A 32 5.06 22.84 12.59
N ARG A 33 6.12 22.40 13.25
CA ARG A 33 6.96 23.24 14.10
C ARG A 33 7.79 24.26 13.31
N LEU A 34 8.30 23.87 12.15
CA LEU A 34 9.03 24.80 11.26
C LEU A 34 8.14 25.95 10.78
N PHE A 35 6.85 25.70 10.55
CA PHE A 35 5.87 26.73 10.18
C PHE A 35 5.23 27.43 11.37
N GLY A 36 5.69 27.13 12.60
CA GLY A 36 5.17 27.76 13.83
C GLY A 36 3.74 27.35 14.17
N VAL A 37 3.30 26.15 13.78
CA VAL A 37 2.03 25.58 14.25
C VAL A 37 2.18 25.13 15.70
N LYS A 38 1.23 25.47 16.57
CA LYS A 38 1.21 25.00 17.95
C LYS A 38 0.97 23.49 17.98
N THR A 39 1.93 22.75 18.53
CA THR A 39 1.89 21.29 18.69
C THR A 39 1.99 20.95 20.17
N THR A 40 1.03 20.23 20.71
CA THR A 40 0.95 19.96 22.16
C THR A 40 1.27 18.53 22.53
N GLN A 41 1.01 17.56 21.66
CA GLN A 41 1.20 16.15 21.94
C GLN A 41 1.83 15.43 20.75
N TYR A 42 2.72 14.48 21.06
CA TYR A 42 3.28 13.49 20.13
C TYR A 42 3.33 12.16 20.87
N PHE A 43 2.45 11.23 20.50
CA PHE A 43 2.35 9.95 21.19
C PHE A 43 2.35 8.78 20.21
N ILE A 44 3.00 7.68 20.64
CA ILE A 44 2.90 6.37 19.99
C ILE A 44 1.91 5.54 20.79
N GLY A 45 0.87 5.03 20.10
CA GLY A 45 -0.22 4.28 20.73
C GLY A 45 -1.38 5.14 21.22
N PHE A 46 -2.37 4.46 21.79
CA PHE A 46 -3.60 5.03 22.31
C PHE A 46 -3.88 4.56 23.76
N GLY A 47 -4.90 5.11 24.38
CA GLY A 47 -5.32 4.73 25.72
C GLY A 47 -4.50 5.36 26.84
N LYS A 48 -4.25 4.59 27.92
CA LYS A 48 -3.55 5.07 29.11
C LYS A 48 -2.07 5.37 28.82
N THR A 49 -1.56 6.50 29.27
CA THR A 49 -0.14 6.86 29.15
C THR A 49 0.71 5.94 30.04
N LEU A 50 1.68 5.24 29.43
CA LEU A 50 2.65 4.44 30.14
C LEU A 50 3.87 5.25 30.56
N TRP A 51 4.33 6.12 29.66
CA TRP A 51 5.44 7.00 29.88
C TRP A 51 5.28 8.28 29.04
N SER A 52 5.53 9.44 29.63
CA SER A 52 5.61 10.68 28.90
C SER A 52 6.65 11.63 29.48
N ARG A 53 7.12 12.54 28.65
CA ARG A 53 7.99 13.64 29.03
C ARG A 53 7.55 14.91 28.32
N ARG A 54 7.54 16.04 29.05
CA ARG A 54 7.21 17.34 28.51
C ARG A 54 8.48 18.15 28.24
N ARG A 55 8.56 18.76 27.04
CA ARG A 55 9.62 19.70 26.67
C ARG A 55 8.98 20.96 26.06
N GLY A 56 8.92 22.02 26.83
CA GLY A 56 8.19 23.22 26.49
C GLY A 56 6.69 22.95 26.40
N GLU A 57 6.08 23.27 25.26
CA GLU A 57 4.65 23.05 25.00
C GLU A 57 4.33 21.61 24.58
N LEU A 58 5.34 20.85 24.09
CA LEU A 58 5.15 19.50 23.57
C LEU A 58 5.31 18.46 24.68
N GLU A 59 4.31 17.62 24.86
CA GLU A 59 4.37 16.37 25.59
C GLU A 59 4.53 15.20 24.61
N PHE A 60 5.52 14.35 24.82
CA PHE A 60 5.76 13.16 23.98
C PHE A 60 5.90 11.92 24.84
N GLY A 61 5.45 10.77 24.30
CA GLY A 61 5.47 9.56 25.07
C GLY A 61 4.87 8.35 24.36
N VAL A 62 4.62 7.32 25.17
CA VAL A 62 4.09 6.02 24.72
C VAL A 62 2.85 5.68 25.54
N LYS A 63 1.82 5.15 24.86
CA LYS A 63 0.56 4.71 25.46
C LYS A 63 0.40 3.19 25.41
N ALA A 64 -0.57 2.66 26.16
CA ALA A 64 -0.72 1.24 26.44
C ALA A 64 -1.15 0.39 25.23
N ILE A 65 -1.87 0.96 24.28
CA ILE A 65 -2.38 0.24 23.11
C ILE A 65 -1.51 0.62 21.91
N PRO A 66 -0.57 -0.24 21.47
CA PRO A 66 0.40 0.09 20.42
C PRO A 66 -0.21 -0.10 19.02
N LEU A 67 -1.32 0.57 18.74
CA LEU A 67 -2.02 0.55 17.47
C LEU A 67 -2.08 1.96 16.88
N GLY A 68 -0.96 2.44 16.32
CA GLY A 68 -0.88 3.76 15.71
C GLY A 68 -0.10 4.78 16.54
N GLY A 69 -0.25 6.05 16.18
CA GLY A 69 0.32 7.22 16.87
C GLY A 69 -0.52 8.45 16.55
N TYR A 70 -0.18 9.58 17.13
CA TYR A 70 -0.78 10.85 16.77
C TYR A 70 0.08 12.05 17.16
N VAL A 71 -0.03 13.10 16.36
CA VAL A 71 0.43 14.44 16.69
C VAL A 71 -0.80 15.35 16.87
N ARG A 72 -0.89 16.03 18.01
CA ARG A 72 -1.95 17.02 18.23
C ARG A 72 -1.50 18.38 17.73
N LEU A 73 -1.99 18.73 16.54
CA LEU A 73 -1.89 20.08 15.96
C LEU A 73 -3.07 20.91 16.47
N VAL A 74 -2.81 22.09 17.00
CA VAL A 74 -3.87 22.97 17.53
C VAL A 74 -4.44 23.81 16.38
N GLY A 75 -5.77 23.95 16.35
CA GLY A 75 -6.47 24.70 15.30
C GLY A 75 -6.72 23.86 14.04
N MET A 76 -7.04 22.57 14.18
CA MET A 76 -7.42 21.74 13.03
C MET A 76 -8.78 22.17 12.43
N TYR A 77 -9.67 22.69 13.27
CA TYR A 77 -10.99 23.17 12.86
C TYR A 77 -11.05 24.69 12.93
N PRO A 78 -11.47 25.39 11.84
CA PRO A 78 -11.71 26.84 11.90
C PRO A 78 -12.90 27.17 12.79
N PRO A 79 -12.98 28.43 13.32
CA PRO A 79 -14.13 28.87 14.10
C PRO A 79 -15.42 28.71 13.29
N ALA A 80 -16.54 28.48 14.01
CA ALA A 80 -17.84 28.48 13.37
C ALA A 80 -18.10 29.83 12.73
N PRO A 81 -18.71 29.90 11.53
CA PRO A 81 -19.29 31.16 11.07
C PRO A 81 -20.25 31.65 12.16
N ASP A 82 -20.26 32.97 12.45
CA ASP A 82 -21.06 33.61 13.52
C ASP A 82 -22.48 33.03 13.54
N ALA A 83 -22.71 32.05 14.39
CA ALA A 83 -24.03 31.47 14.61
C ALA A 83 -24.74 32.37 15.67
N PRO A 84 -25.97 32.77 15.43
CA PRO A 84 -26.71 33.53 16.45
C PRO A 84 -26.81 32.72 17.74
N PRO A 85 -26.77 33.37 18.93
CA PRO A 85 -26.92 32.71 20.21
C PRO A 85 -28.21 31.84 20.22
N GLY A 86 -28.09 30.56 20.57
CA GLY A 86 -29.19 29.60 20.58
C GLY A 86 -29.41 28.76 19.30
N ALA A 87 -28.68 29.04 18.24
CA ALA A 87 -28.80 28.25 16.98
C ALA A 87 -28.37 26.77 17.13
N VAL A 88 -27.65 26.43 18.19
CA VAL A 88 -27.12 25.06 18.40
C VAL A 88 -28.24 24.09 18.81
N GLU A 89 -29.25 24.53 19.54
CA GLU A 89 -30.37 23.67 19.99
C GLU A 89 -31.27 23.20 18.85
N THR A 90 -31.36 23.97 17.76
CA THR A 90 -32.15 23.65 16.55
C THR A 90 -31.31 23.03 15.43
N ALA A 91 -30.00 22.90 15.63
CA ALA A 91 -29.07 22.39 14.61
C ALA A 91 -29.21 20.88 14.44
N GLY A 92 -29.12 20.41 13.19
CA GLY A 92 -29.10 18.99 12.88
C GLY A 92 -27.86 18.26 13.46
N PRO A 93 -27.88 16.92 13.48
CA PRO A 93 -26.85 16.10 14.15
C PRO A 93 -25.43 16.39 13.65
N VAL A 94 -25.25 16.68 12.36
CA VAL A 94 -23.95 17.03 11.75
C VAL A 94 -23.39 18.33 12.33
N THR A 95 -24.23 19.35 12.48
CA THR A 95 -23.83 20.66 13.03
C THR A 95 -23.48 20.53 14.50
N ARG A 96 -24.25 19.74 15.26
CA ARG A 96 -23.94 19.46 16.68
C ARG A 96 -22.59 18.79 16.86
N LEU A 97 -22.27 17.75 16.09
CA LEU A 97 -20.95 17.07 16.12
C LEU A 97 -19.81 18.04 15.79
N ALA A 98 -19.98 18.87 14.77
CA ALA A 98 -18.98 19.85 14.38
C ALA A 98 -18.76 20.90 15.50
N THR A 99 -19.84 21.33 16.16
CA THR A 99 -19.77 22.29 17.28
C THR A 99 -19.06 21.67 18.47
N MET A 100 -19.43 20.48 18.91
CA MET A 100 -18.78 19.77 20.02
C MET A 100 -17.27 19.57 19.79
N ALA A 101 -16.88 19.20 18.56
CA ALA A 101 -15.47 19.03 18.22
C ALA A 101 -14.69 20.36 18.29
N ARG A 102 -15.31 21.46 17.85
CA ARG A 102 -14.70 22.80 17.99
C ARG A 102 -14.59 23.23 19.44
N GLU A 103 -15.65 23.09 20.22
CA GLU A 103 -15.66 23.45 21.64
C GLU A 103 -14.51 22.76 22.38
N ALA A 104 -14.38 21.45 22.22
CA ALA A 104 -13.29 20.64 22.80
C ALA A 104 -11.89 21.11 22.39
N GLU A 105 -11.74 21.64 21.17
CA GLU A 105 -10.47 22.17 20.69
C GLU A 105 -10.22 23.59 21.22
N TYR A 106 -11.25 24.43 21.19
CA TYR A 106 -11.16 25.86 21.60
C TYR A 106 -11.00 26.06 23.09
N GLU A 107 -11.40 25.10 23.94
CA GLU A 107 -11.09 25.13 25.38
C GLU A 107 -9.59 25.26 25.69
N THR A 108 -8.75 24.81 24.77
CA THR A 108 -7.29 24.82 24.95
C THR A 108 -6.57 25.93 24.19
N ILE A 109 -7.32 26.76 23.43
CA ILE A 109 -6.76 27.85 22.63
C ILE A 109 -6.82 29.15 23.44
N THR A 110 -5.70 29.86 23.47
CA THR A 110 -5.59 31.16 24.12
C THR A 110 -5.38 32.29 23.11
N PRO A 111 -5.65 33.55 23.42
CA PRO A 111 -5.37 34.67 22.50
C PRO A 111 -3.91 34.76 22.04
N ALA A 112 -2.97 34.24 22.83
CA ALA A 112 -1.54 34.16 22.45
C ALA A 112 -1.24 33.13 21.35
N ASP A 113 -2.18 32.27 21.03
CA ASP A 113 -2.02 31.22 20.01
C ASP A 113 -2.38 31.67 18.59
N HIS A 114 -2.96 32.89 18.43
CA HIS A 114 -3.23 33.46 17.12
C HIS A 114 -1.97 33.55 16.26
N GLY A 115 -2.09 33.25 14.98
CA GLY A 115 -0.96 33.13 14.05
C GLY A 115 -0.24 31.77 14.14
N ARG A 116 -0.57 30.95 15.17
CA ARG A 116 0.03 29.60 15.36
C ARG A 116 -0.98 28.47 15.19
N LEU A 117 -2.22 28.77 14.84
CA LEU A 117 -3.27 27.76 14.61
C LEU A 117 -3.14 27.18 13.21
N PHE A 118 -3.41 25.87 13.08
CA PHE A 118 -3.24 25.17 11.82
C PHE A 118 -4.12 25.75 10.69
N TYR A 119 -5.40 26.06 10.96
CA TYR A 119 -6.29 26.63 9.96
C TYR A 119 -5.85 28.01 9.46
N GLU A 120 -5.11 28.78 10.26
CA GLU A 120 -4.60 30.12 9.89
C GLU A 120 -3.44 30.05 8.89
N LYS A 121 -2.80 28.89 8.74
CA LYS A 121 -1.65 28.72 7.86
C LYS A 121 -2.05 28.79 6.38
N PRO A 122 -1.17 29.30 5.50
CA PRO A 122 -1.43 29.27 4.06
C PRO A 122 -1.55 27.83 3.55
N THR A 123 -2.32 27.66 2.48
CA THR A 123 -2.66 26.35 1.89
C THR A 123 -1.44 25.43 1.70
N TRP A 124 -0.34 25.98 1.16
CA TRP A 124 0.86 25.19 0.88
C TRP A 124 1.52 24.65 2.16
N GLN A 125 1.49 25.40 3.28
CA GLN A 125 2.00 24.93 4.57
C GLN A 125 1.12 23.80 5.13
N LYS A 126 -0.21 23.94 5.04
CA LYS A 126 -1.16 22.89 5.43
C LYS A 126 -0.89 21.60 4.68
N ILE A 127 -0.67 21.70 3.35
CA ILE A 127 -0.36 20.53 2.51
C ILE A 127 0.96 19.89 2.92
N ILE A 128 2.03 20.67 3.12
CA ILE A 128 3.34 20.13 3.51
C ILE A 128 3.25 19.45 4.89
N VAL A 129 2.55 20.05 5.86
CA VAL A 129 2.36 19.44 7.18
C VAL A 129 1.62 18.11 7.07
N MET A 130 0.50 18.07 6.33
CA MET A 130 -0.31 16.86 6.21
C MET A 130 0.35 15.79 5.32
N PHE A 131 1.08 16.19 4.29
CA PHE A 131 1.84 15.24 3.46
C PHE A 131 3.12 14.75 4.13
N GLY A 132 3.57 15.41 5.21
CA GLY A 132 4.81 15.07 5.90
C GLY A 132 4.86 13.63 6.43
N GLY A 133 3.75 13.13 7.00
CA GLY A 133 3.63 11.72 7.43
C GLY A 133 3.74 10.73 6.27
N PRO A 134 2.85 10.81 5.27
CA PRO A 134 2.95 9.98 4.07
C PRO A 134 4.32 10.05 3.40
N ALA A 135 4.91 11.25 3.27
CA ALA A 135 6.24 11.43 2.68
C ALA A 135 7.33 10.69 3.46
N MET A 136 7.25 10.66 4.80
CA MET A 136 8.17 9.89 5.64
C MET A 136 8.06 8.39 5.34
N ASN A 137 6.85 7.85 5.21
CA ASN A 137 6.66 6.43 4.87
C ASN A 137 7.12 6.10 3.45
N PHE A 138 6.90 6.99 2.46
CA PHE A 138 7.47 6.84 1.12
C PHE A 138 9.00 6.82 1.16
N LEU A 139 9.62 7.71 1.93
CA LEU A 139 11.07 7.76 2.11
C LEU A 139 11.59 6.46 2.77
N LEU A 140 10.94 6.00 3.84
CA LEU A 140 11.31 4.75 4.52
C LEU A 140 11.20 3.56 3.58
N ALA A 141 10.09 3.42 2.86
CA ALA A 141 9.90 2.36 1.87
C ALA A 141 11.01 2.39 0.81
N PHE A 142 11.31 3.56 0.26
CA PHE A 142 12.37 3.72 -0.75
C PHE A 142 13.74 3.33 -0.20
N LEU A 143 14.09 3.81 1.00
CA LEU A 143 15.40 3.50 1.62
C LEU A 143 15.52 2.00 1.95
N ILE A 144 14.46 1.37 2.43
CA ILE A 144 14.43 -0.07 2.70
C ILE A 144 14.61 -0.85 1.39
N PHE A 145 13.82 -0.55 0.35
CA PHE A 145 13.94 -1.23 -0.95
C PHE A 145 15.31 -1.02 -1.57
N LEU A 146 15.84 0.21 -1.51
CA LEU A 146 17.19 0.49 -1.99
C LEU A 146 18.25 -0.31 -1.24
N GLY A 147 18.16 -0.35 0.09
CA GLY A 147 19.07 -1.12 0.93
C GLY A 147 19.03 -2.61 0.57
N VAL A 148 17.83 -3.20 0.46
CA VAL A 148 17.68 -4.61 0.05
C VAL A 148 18.25 -4.84 -1.35
N ASN A 149 17.91 -4.00 -2.32
CA ASN A 149 18.38 -4.13 -3.69
C ASN A 149 19.91 -4.03 -3.81
N GLN A 150 20.55 -3.20 -2.99
CA GLN A 150 22.00 -3.04 -3.02
C GLN A 150 22.76 -4.15 -2.26
N LEU A 151 22.21 -4.62 -1.13
CA LEU A 151 22.88 -5.61 -0.28
C LEU A 151 22.62 -7.04 -0.71
N PHE A 152 21.38 -7.35 -1.13
CA PHE A 152 20.95 -8.71 -1.46
C PHE A 152 20.64 -8.90 -2.93
N GLY A 153 20.40 -7.81 -3.67
CA GLY A 153 19.90 -7.86 -5.03
C GLY A 153 18.42 -8.22 -5.12
N SER A 154 17.92 -8.32 -6.34
CA SER A 154 16.57 -8.82 -6.63
C SER A 154 16.63 -9.78 -7.81
N TYR A 155 15.86 -10.86 -7.76
CA TYR A 155 15.70 -11.78 -8.87
C TYR A 155 14.78 -11.18 -9.93
N GLN A 156 15.32 -10.97 -11.13
CA GLN A 156 14.54 -10.47 -12.24
C GLN A 156 14.38 -11.51 -13.34
N PRO A 157 13.18 -11.61 -13.95
CA PRO A 157 12.95 -12.55 -15.02
C PRO A 157 13.76 -12.18 -16.26
N THR A 158 14.43 -13.16 -16.84
CA THR A 158 15.18 -13.02 -18.09
C THR A 158 14.38 -13.54 -19.28
N LEU A 159 14.82 -13.22 -20.49
CA LEU A 159 14.24 -13.75 -21.72
C LEU A 159 14.67 -15.21 -22.00
N THR A 160 15.55 -15.78 -21.17
CA THR A 160 15.94 -17.18 -21.28
C THR A 160 14.85 -18.07 -20.68
N VAL A 161 14.37 -19.03 -21.44
CA VAL A 161 13.34 -19.99 -21.03
C VAL A 161 13.96 -21.06 -20.13
N THR A 162 13.42 -21.27 -18.96
CA THR A 162 13.82 -22.37 -18.06
C THR A 162 12.81 -23.50 -18.01
N SER A 163 11.54 -23.21 -18.31
CA SER A 163 10.49 -24.20 -18.31
C SER A 163 9.51 -23.99 -19.46
N VAL A 164 8.97 -25.09 -19.97
CA VAL A 164 7.93 -25.09 -21.00
C VAL A 164 6.77 -25.94 -20.50
N SER A 165 5.60 -25.32 -20.43
CA SER A 165 4.36 -26.03 -20.07
C SER A 165 4.02 -27.09 -21.06
N GLN A 166 3.69 -28.31 -20.61
CA GLN A 166 3.34 -29.40 -21.51
C GLN A 166 1.93 -29.25 -22.08
N CYS A 167 1.03 -28.67 -21.33
CA CYS A 167 -0.37 -28.51 -21.69
C CYS A 167 -0.90 -27.15 -21.18
N VAL A 168 -2.10 -26.80 -21.60
CA VAL A 168 -2.85 -25.65 -21.08
C VAL A 168 -3.92 -26.17 -20.11
N ILE A 169 -3.78 -25.83 -18.85
CA ILE A 169 -4.71 -26.23 -17.78
C ILE A 169 -5.72 -25.09 -17.58
N PRO A 170 -7.04 -25.36 -17.67
CA PRO A 170 -8.07 -24.36 -17.40
C PRO A 170 -7.91 -23.75 -15.98
N ALA A 171 -8.12 -22.44 -15.85
CA ALA A 171 -7.95 -21.73 -14.59
C ALA A 171 -8.86 -22.23 -13.45
N ALA A 172 -10.02 -22.79 -13.80
CA ALA A 172 -10.98 -23.36 -12.84
C ALA A 172 -10.50 -24.68 -12.21
N ARG A 173 -9.46 -25.33 -12.74
CA ARG A 173 -8.94 -26.60 -12.23
C ARG A 173 -7.87 -26.36 -11.18
N THR A 174 -8.03 -26.97 -10.03
CA THR A 174 -7.11 -26.80 -8.86
C THR A 174 -5.86 -27.67 -9.00
N ASP A 175 -5.97 -28.88 -9.59
CA ASP A 175 -4.82 -29.70 -9.86
C ASP A 175 -4.02 -29.11 -11.04
N ARG A 176 -2.73 -29.04 -10.88
CA ARG A 176 -1.80 -28.47 -11.88
C ARG A 176 -1.11 -29.54 -12.72
N THR A 177 -1.69 -30.72 -12.81
CA THR A 177 -1.17 -31.86 -13.59
C THR A 177 -1.85 -31.94 -14.96
N CYS A 178 -1.07 -32.12 -16.01
CA CYS A 178 -1.58 -32.35 -17.36
C CYS A 178 -2.31 -33.70 -17.45
N THR A 179 -3.48 -33.69 -18.06
CA THR A 179 -4.22 -34.91 -18.43
C THR A 179 -4.20 -35.13 -19.95
N ALA A 180 -4.58 -36.30 -20.40
CA ALA A 180 -4.61 -36.62 -21.84
C ALA A 180 -5.63 -35.77 -22.64
N SER A 181 -6.62 -35.18 -21.96
CA SER A 181 -7.62 -34.27 -22.55
C SER A 181 -7.17 -32.82 -22.66
N ASP A 182 -6.06 -32.46 -22.00
CA ASP A 182 -5.59 -31.06 -22.03
C ASP A 182 -4.84 -30.77 -23.33
N PRO A 183 -5.12 -29.66 -24.02
CA PRO A 183 -4.42 -29.32 -25.25
C PRO A 183 -2.94 -29.03 -24.97
N ALA A 184 -2.07 -29.43 -25.88
CA ALA A 184 -0.64 -29.10 -25.79
C ALA A 184 -0.43 -27.61 -25.79
N SER A 185 0.54 -27.11 -24.99
CA SER A 185 0.85 -25.69 -24.95
C SER A 185 1.39 -25.17 -26.29
N PRO A 186 1.09 -23.90 -26.65
CA PRO A 186 1.65 -23.30 -27.87
C PRO A 186 3.19 -23.32 -27.89
N ALA A 187 3.85 -23.14 -26.76
CA ALA A 187 5.31 -23.20 -26.66
C ALA A 187 5.86 -24.59 -26.98
N LYS A 188 5.19 -25.64 -26.52
CA LYS A 188 5.54 -27.02 -26.86
C LYS A 188 5.36 -27.28 -28.36
N LEU A 189 4.24 -26.83 -28.94
CA LEU A 189 3.95 -26.98 -30.38
C LEU A 189 4.94 -26.18 -31.23
N ALA A 190 5.38 -24.99 -30.79
CA ALA A 190 6.42 -24.23 -31.46
C ALA A 190 7.82 -24.88 -31.36
N GLY A 191 8.01 -25.83 -30.48
CA GLY A 191 9.32 -26.48 -30.25
C GLY A 191 10.29 -25.58 -29.46
N ILE A 192 9.77 -24.73 -28.60
CA ILE A 192 10.57 -23.94 -27.61
C ILE A 192 11.17 -24.96 -26.63
N ARG A 193 12.43 -24.77 -26.25
CA ARG A 193 13.16 -25.62 -25.32
C ARG A 193 13.71 -24.82 -24.14
N PRO A 194 13.86 -25.46 -22.99
CA PRO A 194 14.67 -24.88 -21.92
C PRO A 194 16.08 -24.54 -22.43
N GLY A 195 16.58 -23.36 -22.10
CA GLY A 195 17.84 -22.81 -22.60
C GLY A 195 17.71 -21.88 -23.81
N ASP A 196 16.56 -21.85 -24.50
CA ASP A 196 16.32 -20.87 -25.56
C ASP A 196 16.22 -19.47 -24.98
N THR A 197 16.84 -18.46 -25.61
CA THR A 197 16.64 -17.06 -25.30
C THR A 197 15.71 -16.43 -26.33
N LEU A 198 14.57 -15.87 -25.88
CA LEU A 198 13.56 -15.29 -26.76
C LEU A 198 14.06 -13.93 -27.30
N VAL A 199 14.15 -13.80 -28.63
CA VAL A 199 14.72 -12.64 -29.33
C VAL A 199 13.64 -11.72 -29.87
N SER A 200 12.61 -12.28 -30.50
CA SER A 200 11.48 -11.48 -31.00
C SER A 200 10.17 -12.27 -30.96
N PHE A 201 9.08 -11.52 -30.86
CA PHE A 201 7.70 -12.01 -30.92
C PHE A 201 6.92 -11.17 -31.95
N ASN A 202 6.40 -11.82 -32.99
CA ASN A 202 5.69 -11.18 -34.12
C ASN A 202 6.49 -10.01 -34.73
N GLY A 203 7.79 -10.21 -34.94
CA GLY A 203 8.69 -9.22 -35.53
C GLY A 203 9.15 -8.12 -34.55
N GLN A 204 8.57 -8.00 -33.36
CA GLN A 204 9.01 -7.05 -32.36
C GLN A 204 10.19 -7.61 -31.55
N ARG A 205 11.31 -6.88 -31.52
CA ARG A 205 12.48 -7.25 -30.73
C ARG A 205 12.15 -7.14 -29.24
N LEU A 206 12.50 -8.19 -28.50
CA LEU A 206 12.27 -8.26 -27.07
C LEU A 206 13.44 -7.66 -26.28
N THR A 207 13.12 -6.88 -25.28
CA THR A 207 14.08 -6.24 -24.36
C THR A 207 13.86 -6.66 -22.91
N SER A 208 12.69 -7.18 -22.59
CA SER A 208 12.34 -7.62 -21.23
C SER A 208 11.27 -8.71 -21.25
N TRP A 209 11.22 -9.50 -20.17
CA TRP A 209 10.17 -10.47 -19.95
C TRP A 209 8.79 -9.83 -19.85
N THR A 210 8.70 -8.65 -19.22
CA THR A 210 7.45 -7.90 -19.09
C THR A 210 6.88 -7.55 -20.47
N GLN A 211 7.72 -7.02 -21.38
CA GLN A 211 7.32 -6.74 -22.77
C GLN A 211 6.79 -8.01 -23.46
N LEU A 212 7.52 -9.11 -23.35
CA LEU A 212 7.08 -10.40 -23.93
C LEU A 212 5.72 -10.82 -23.36
N SER A 213 5.56 -10.76 -22.03
CA SER A 213 4.30 -11.12 -21.37
C SER A 213 3.14 -10.27 -21.87
N ASP A 214 3.33 -8.96 -22.03
CA ASP A 214 2.32 -8.05 -22.54
C ASP A 214 1.93 -8.40 -24.00
N LEU A 215 2.93 -8.70 -24.85
CA LEU A 215 2.70 -9.09 -26.23
C LEU A 215 1.93 -10.42 -26.34
N ILE A 216 2.31 -11.43 -25.53
CA ILE A 216 1.60 -12.72 -25.48
C ILE A 216 0.15 -12.51 -25.04
N ARG A 217 -0.08 -11.76 -23.96
CA ARG A 217 -1.42 -11.48 -23.43
C ARG A 217 -2.31 -10.78 -24.44
N ALA A 218 -1.76 -9.78 -25.15
CA ALA A 218 -2.46 -9.03 -26.20
C ALA A 218 -2.74 -9.87 -27.45
N ASN A 219 -1.90 -10.87 -27.75
CA ASN A 219 -2.03 -11.70 -28.94
C ASN A 219 -3.27 -12.62 -28.89
N ARG A 220 -3.81 -12.90 -27.72
CA ARG A 220 -4.96 -13.80 -27.50
C ARG A 220 -4.78 -15.16 -28.21
N SER A 221 -5.62 -15.47 -29.20
CA SER A 221 -5.57 -16.71 -29.98
C SER A 221 -5.01 -16.53 -31.39
N ASN A 222 -4.33 -15.39 -31.65
CA ASN A 222 -3.76 -15.12 -32.96
C ASN A 222 -2.44 -15.91 -33.20
N ALA A 223 -2.02 -15.90 -34.47
CA ALA A 223 -0.74 -16.46 -34.86
C ALA A 223 0.44 -15.76 -34.17
N ALA A 224 1.44 -16.52 -33.79
CA ALA A 224 2.67 -16.07 -33.16
C ALA A 224 3.88 -16.61 -33.92
N VAL A 225 4.70 -15.69 -34.41
CA VAL A 225 6.02 -15.95 -34.97
C VAL A 225 7.07 -15.63 -33.94
N ILE A 226 7.86 -16.62 -33.54
CA ILE A 226 8.81 -16.50 -32.43
C ILE A 226 10.21 -16.80 -32.96
N VAL A 227 11.15 -15.90 -32.68
CA VAL A 227 12.57 -16.10 -32.95
C VAL A 227 13.29 -16.30 -31.62
N VAL A 228 14.08 -17.35 -31.55
CA VAL A 228 14.90 -17.65 -30.37
C VAL A 228 16.40 -17.65 -30.75
N ASP A 229 17.24 -17.38 -29.79
CA ASP A 229 18.66 -17.73 -29.84
C ASP A 229 18.80 -19.11 -29.15
N ARG A 230 19.26 -20.09 -29.92
CA ARG A 230 19.51 -21.45 -29.46
C ARG A 230 20.99 -21.78 -29.68
N ASN A 231 21.75 -21.84 -28.61
CA ASN A 231 23.19 -22.09 -28.63
C ASN A 231 23.97 -21.09 -29.54
N GLY A 232 23.64 -19.79 -29.49
CA GLY A 232 24.29 -18.73 -30.27
C GLY A 232 23.78 -18.61 -31.71
N SER A 233 22.81 -19.44 -32.14
CA SER A 233 22.20 -19.40 -33.46
C SER A 233 20.75 -18.90 -33.39
N ARG A 234 20.39 -17.95 -34.25
CA ARG A 234 19.00 -17.48 -34.35
C ARG A 234 18.16 -18.49 -35.13
N VAL A 235 17.10 -18.98 -34.49
CA VAL A 235 16.15 -19.92 -35.06
C VAL A 235 14.77 -19.32 -35.08
N THR A 236 14.18 -19.20 -36.27
CA THR A 236 12.74 -18.90 -36.40
C THR A 236 11.95 -20.17 -36.18
N LEU A 237 11.11 -20.20 -35.19
CA LEU A 237 10.30 -21.37 -34.85
C LEU A 237 9.06 -21.44 -35.76
N PRO A 238 8.46 -22.66 -35.90
CA PRO A 238 7.17 -22.83 -36.57
C PRO A 238 6.12 -21.86 -36.00
N THR A 239 5.32 -21.25 -36.87
CA THR A 239 4.21 -20.39 -36.47
C THR A 239 3.20 -21.22 -35.68
N VAL A 240 2.81 -20.71 -34.52
CA VAL A 240 1.80 -21.33 -33.65
C VAL A 240 0.73 -20.30 -33.30
N HIS A 241 -0.41 -20.78 -32.87
CA HIS A 241 -1.44 -19.89 -32.29
C HIS A 241 -1.28 -19.88 -30.76
N THR A 242 -1.18 -18.69 -30.16
CA THR A 242 -1.35 -18.57 -28.71
C THR A 242 -2.77 -18.96 -28.33
N MET A 243 -2.99 -19.36 -27.08
CA MET A 243 -4.34 -19.78 -26.63
C MET A 243 -4.90 -18.75 -25.67
N THR A 244 -6.14 -18.34 -25.86
CA THR A 244 -6.85 -17.54 -24.86
C THR A 244 -7.27 -18.43 -23.71
N THR A 245 -6.81 -18.10 -22.51
CA THR A 245 -7.15 -18.80 -21.26
C THR A 245 -7.19 -17.83 -20.09
N GLY A 246 -7.73 -18.30 -18.98
CA GLY A 246 -7.71 -17.54 -17.73
C GLY A 246 -6.28 -17.48 -17.17
N VAL A 247 -5.73 -16.27 -17.11
CA VAL A 247 -4.43 -16.00 -16.49
C VAL A 247 -4.59 -14.97 -15.37
N PRO A 248 -3.72 -14.97 -14.34
CA PRO A 248 -3.79 -13.98 -13.29
C PRO A 248 -3.74 -12.55 -13.86
N ASP A 249 -4.56 -11.64 -13.36
CA ASP A 249 -4.48 -10.23 -13.71
C ASP A 249 -3.14 -9.64 -13.26
N ARG A 250 -2.59 -8.68 -14.00
CA ARG A 250 -1.27 -8.12 -13.72
C ARG A 250 -1.27 -7.22 -12.48
N LEU A 251 -2.34 -6.47 -12.28
CA LEU A 251 -2.47 -5.53 -11.15
C LEU A 251 -3.15 -6.17 -9.94
N ASP A 252 -3.89 -7.26 -10.17
CA ASP A 252 -4.56 -8.01 -9.13
C ASP A 252 -4.42 -9.52 -9.40
N PRO A 253 -3.35 -10.17 -8.95
CA PRO A 253 -3.11 -11.59 -9.16
C PRO A 253 -4.18 -12.52 -8.57
N SER A 254 -5.03 -12.02 -7.67
CA SER A 254 -6.18 -12.76 -7.12
C SER A 254 -7.32 -12.92 -8.13
N ARG A 255 -7.31 -12.12 -9.19
CA ARG A 255 -8.31 -12.14 -10.27
C ARG A 255 -7.75 -12.83 -11.50
N THR A 256 -8.59 -13.64 -12.13
CA THR A 256 -8.31 -14.26 -13.43
C THR A 256 -8.93 -13.42 -14.55
N VAL A 257 -8.16 -13.15 -15.59
CA VAL A 257 -8.61 -12.47 -16.81
C VAL A 257 -8.30 -13.33 -18.04
N GLU A 258 -9.15 -13.26 -19.05
CA GLU A 258 -8.89 -13.94 -20.30
C GLU A 258 -7.82 -13.21 -21.12
N ALA A 259 -6.69 -13.87 -21.37
CA ALA A 259 -5.60 -13.31 -22.14
C ALA A 259 -4.84 -14.42 -22.90
N GLY A 260 -3.99 -14.02 -23.84
CA GLY A 260 -3.14 -14.94 -24.55
C GLY A 260 -2.17 -15.67 -23.62
N PHE A 261 -1.95 -16.95 -23.90
CA PHE A 261 -1.03 -17.83 -23.18
C PHE A 261 -0.11 -18.54 -24.18
N LEU A 262 1.18 -18.60 -23.86
CA LEU A 262 2.19 -19.31 -24.66
C LEU A 262 2.70 -20.57 -23.96
N GLY A 263 2.90 -20.53 -22.66
CA GLY A 263 3.37 -21.66 -21.85
C GLY A 263 4.88 -21.70 -21.69
N VAL A 264 5.53 -20.56 -21.51
CA VAL A 264 6.97 -20.44 -21.22
C VAL A 264 7.18 -19.85 -19.83
N GLY A 265 8.19 -20.33 -19.12
CA GLY A 265 8.65 -19.76 -17.84
C GLY A 265 10.04 -19.13 -17.98
N PRO A 266 10.25 -17.94 -17.35
CA PRO A 266 11.52 -17.22 -17.42
C PRO A 266 12.61 -17.86 -16.57
N GLY A 267 13.85 -17.68 -16.98
CA GLY A 267 14.98 -17.77 -16.08
C GLY A 267 14.98 -16.58 -15.08
N GLN A 268 15.70 -16.76 -14.01
CA GLN A 268 15.88 -15.71 -13.01
C GLN A 268 17.35 -15.30 -12.97
N GLN A 269 17.60 -14.01 -12.93
CA GLN A 269 18.95 -13.45 -12.76
C GLN A 269 18.96 -12.53 -11.55
N LEU A 270 19.91 -12.73 -10.65
CA LEU A 270 20.14 -11.81 -9.55
C LEU A 270 20.77 -10.53 -10.10
N VAL A 271 20.12 -9.42 -9.88
CA VAL A 271 20.59 -8.08 -10.25
C VAL A 271 20.58 -7.17 -9.03
N HIS A 272 21.40 -6.14 -9.04
CA HIS A 272 21.42 -5.11 -8.00
C HIS A 272 20.87 -3.79 -8.60
N PRO A 273 19.54 -3.58 -8.55
CA PRO A 273 18.94 -2.38 -9.11
C PRO A 273 19.44 -1.15 -8.39
N GLY A 274 19.96 -0.16 -9.12
CA GLY A 274 20.32 1.13 -8.56
C GLY A 274 19.10 1.99 -8.22
N LEU A 275 19.31 3.28 -7.98
CA LEU A 275 18.25 4.24 -7.63
C LEU A 275 17.08 4.19 -8.63
N GLY A 276 17.37 4.18 -9.93
CA GLY A 276 16.34 4.13 -10.99
C GLY A 276 15.53 2.83 -10.98
N GLY A 277 16.21 1.68 -10.84
CA GLY A 277 15.53 0.38 -10.74
C GLY A 277 14.69 0.23 -9.49
N THR A 278 15.16 0.75 -8.35
CA THR A 278 14.38 0.79 -7.11
C THR A 278 13.16 1.70 -7.24
N ALA A 279 13.30 2.87 -7.87
CA ALA A 279 12.16 3.75 -8.14
C ALA A 279 11.13 3.09 -9.06
N GLN A 280 11.57 2.39 -10.10
CA GLN A 280 10.69 1.63 -11.00
C GLN A 280 9.96 0.49 -10.26
N GLN A 281 10.65 -0.25 -9.40
CA GLN A 281 10.05 -1.27 -8.54
C GLN A 281 8.96 -0.66 -7.66
N MET A 282 9.28 0.43 -6.97
CA MET A 282 8.34 1.13 -6.09
C MET A 282 7.12 1.67 -6.85
N TRP A 283 7.32 2.16 -8.09
CA TRP A 283 6.22 2.59 -8.96
C TRP A 283 5.27 1.44 -9.28
N THR A 284 5.79 0.30 -9.70
CA THR A 284 4.97 -0.90 -9.99
C THR A 284 4.20 -1.37 -8.77
N MET A 285 4.84 -1.37 -7.59
CA MET A 285 4.18 -1.71 -6.32
C MET A 285 3.11 -0.67 -5.94
N THR A 286 3.33 0.60 -6.27
CA THR A 286 2.33 1.67 -6.08
C THR A 286 1.09 1.43 -6.92
N GLU A 287 1.23 1.11 -8.22
CA GLU A 287 0.11 0.78 -9.11
C GLU A 287 -0.72 -0.39 -8.55
N GLN A 288 -0.06 -1.47 -8.13
CA GLN A 288 -0.73 -2.62 -7.53
C GLN A 288 -1.43 -2.27 -6.22
N SER A 289 -0.78 -1.47 -5.35
CA SER A 289 -1.34 -1.05 -4.07
C SER A 289 -2.55 -0.13 -4.23
N VAL A 290 -2.57 0.75 -5.24
CA VAL A 290 -3.73 1.60 -5.55
C VAL A 290 -4.93 0.73 -5.95
N VAL A 291 -4.72 -0.30 -6.78
CA VAL A 291 -5.80 -1.26 -7.13
C VAL A 291 -6.26 -2.03 -5.90
N ALA A 292 -5.34 -2.48 -5.05
CA ALA A 292 -5.66 -3.18 -3.80
C ALA A 292 -6.48 -2.28 -2.85
N LEU A 293 -6.11 -1.00 -2.70
CA LEU A 293 -6.86 -0.02 -1.89
C LEU A 293 -8.27 0.21 -2.43
N ALA A 294 -8.44 0.34 -3.75
CA ALA A 294 -9.76 0.50 -4.35
C ALA A 294 -10.67 -0.71 -4.11
N ARG A 295 -10.10 -1.89 -3.95
CA ARG A 295 -10.81 -3.15 -3.67
C ARG A 295 -10.85 -3.54 -2.20
N PHE A 296 -10.20 -2.78 -1.34
CA PHE A 296 -10.08 -3.10 0.08
C PHE A 296 -11.41 -3.45 0.76
N PRO A 297 -12.53 -2.70 0.55
CA PRO A 297 -13.81 -3.06 1.15
C PRO A 297 -14.31 -4.46 0.75
N VAL A 298 -14.17 -4.81 -0.53
CA VAL A 298 -14.62 -6.12 -1.05
C VAL A 298 -13.71 -7.24 -0.54
N THR A 299 -12.41 -7.01 -0.49
CA THR A 299 -11.47 -8.03 0.00
C THR A 299 -11.62 -8.30 1.49
N VAL A 300 -11.88 -7.27 2.31
CA VAL A 300 -12.21 -7.46 3.74
C VAL A 300 -13.51 -8.22 3.92
N TRP A 301 -14.54 -7.93 3.12
CA TRP A 301 -15.79 -8.69 3.13
C TRP A 301 -15.56 -10.18 2.82
N ASN A 302 -14.76 -10.48 1.80
CA ASN A 302 -14.43 -11.86 1.43
C ASN A 302 -13.68 -12.57 2.57
N VAL A 303 -12.71 -11.92 3.21
CA VAL A 303 -12.01 -12.46 4.38
C VAL A 303 -12.99 -12.77 5.52
N ALA A 304 -13.93 -11.86 5.80
CA ALA A 304 -14.96 -12.10 6.81
C ALA A 304 -15.85 -13.30 6.47
N ALA A 305 -16.25 -13.42 5.19
CA ALA A 305 -17.04 -14.55 4.70
C ALA A 305 -16.28 -15.86 4.79
N ASP A 306 -14.99 -15.90 4.40
CA ASP A 306 -14.14 -17.09 4.48
C ASP A 306 -13.99 -17.58 5.93
N VAL A 307 -13.79 -16.67 6.88
CA VAL A 307 -13.71 -17.00 8.32
C VAL A 307 -15.02 -17.61 8.83
N VAL A 308 -16.18 -17.05 8.43
CA VAL A 308 -17.49 -17.53 8.89
C VAL A 308 -17.86 -18.88 8.25
N THR A 309 -17.52 -19.07 6.97
CA THR A 309 -17.87 -20.29 6.22
C THR A 309 -16.82 -21.40 6.34
N GLY A 310 -15.68 -21.14 6.96
CA GLY A 310 -14.58 -22.11 7.09
C GLY A 310 -13.83 -22.40 5.78
N HIS A 311 -13.97 -21.53 4.76
CA HIS A 311 -13.19 -21.66 3.53
C HIS A 311 -11.73 -21.26 3.76
N GLN A 312 -10.84 -21.86 2.95
CA GLN A 312 -9.43 -21.44 2.95
C GLN A 312 -9.29 -20.00 2.49
N ARG A 313 -8.59 -19.23 3.28
CA ARG A 313 -8.32 -17.82 3.02
C ARG A 313 -7.41 -17.64 1.80
N ASN A 314 -7.70 -16.64 0.97
CA ASN A 314 -6.84 -16.31 -0.16
C ASN A 314 -5.45 -15.85 0.36
N PRO A 315 -4.33 -16.51 -0.01
CA PRO A 315 -2.99 -16.13 0.43
C PRO A 315 -2.55 -14.74 -0.04
N ASN A 316 -3.17 -14.19 -1.09
CA ASN A 316 -2.94 -12.82 -1.57
C ASN A 316 -3.92 -11.81 -0.95
N GLY A 317 -4.68 -12.19 0.05
CA GLY A 317 -5.63 -11.32 0.75
C GLY A 317 -4.93 -10.36 1.72
N PRO A 318 -5.68 -9.36 2.23
CA PRO A 318 -5.16 -8.42 3.21
C PRO A 318 -4.89 -9.12 4.55
N ILE A 319 -3.84 -8.68 5.23
CA ILE A 319 -3.45 -9.14 6.57
C ILE A 319 -3.43 -7.96 7.54
N SER A 320 -3.62 -8.23 8.83
CA SER A 320 -3.45 -7.23 9.88
C SER A 320 -1.97 -7.05 10.26
N ILE A 321 -1.70 -6.11 11.17
CA ILE A 321 -0.38 -5.94 11.79
C ILE A 321 0.05 -7.24 12.51
N VAL A 322 -0.90 -7.96 13.11
CA VAL A 322 -0.66 -9.25 13.79
C VAL A 322 -0.25 -10.30 12.76
N GLY A 323 -1.02 -10.44 11.67
CA GLY A 323 -0.69 -11.35 10.57
C GLY A 323 0.64 -11.04 9.91
N ALA A 324 0.93 -9.76 9.65
CA ALA A 324 2.24 -9.35 9.12
C ALA A 324 3.39 -9.74 10.07
N SER A 325 3.20 -9.60 11.38
CA SER A 325 4.21 -10.01 12.37
C SER A 325 4.39 -11.53 12.42
N GLN A 326 3.29 -12.31 12.27
CA GLN A 326 3.35 -13.77 12.17
C GLN A 326 4.11 -14.22 10.91
N VAL A 327 3.75 -13.67 9.74
CA VAL A 327 4.43 -13.94 8.46
C VAL A 327 5.92 -13.61 8.55
N ALA A 328 6.28 -12.47 9.19
CA ALA A 328 7.68 -12.13 9.44
C ALA A 328 8.41 -13.17 10.31
N GLY A 329 7.71 -13.72 11.29
CA GLY A 329 8.22 -14.84 12.10
C GLY A 329 8.45 -16.10 11.28
N GLU A 330 7.52 -16.48 10.42
CA GLU A 330 7.61 -17.66 9.55
C GLU A 330 8.75 -17.54 8.52
N ILE A 331 8.90 -16.37 7.88
CA ILE A 331 10.02 -16.10 6.94
C ILE A 331 11.37 -16.37 7.59
N ALA A 332 11.53 -16.02 8.88
CA ALA A 332 12.79 -16.23 9.59
C ALA A 332 13.20 -17.69 9.69
N THR A 333 12.24 -18.62 9.60
CA THR A 333 12.48 -20.07 9.74
C THR A 333 12.14 -20.87 8.49
N MET A 334 11.75 -20.22 7.39
CA MET A 334 11.30 -20.88 6.15
C MET A 334 12.39 -21.79 5.58
N PRO A 335 12.11 -23.09 5.39
CA PRO A 335 13.08 -24.02 4.81
C PRO A 335 13.36 -23.67 3.34
N GLY A 336 14.57 -23.93 2.90
CA GLY A 336 14.98 -23.71 1.49
C GLY A 336 15.43 -22.26 1.17
N LEU A 337 15.17 -21.28 2.01
CA LEU A 337 15.71 -19.93 1.86
C LEU A 337 17.07 -19.79 2.55
N SER A 338 18.02 -19.13 1.88
CA SER A 338 19.26 -18.70 2.53
C SER A 338 18.98 -17.65 3.61
N LEU A 339 19.92 -17.43 4.53
CA LEU A 339 19.79 -16.37 5.54
C LEU A 339 19.63 -14.99 4.87
N GLY A 340 20.36 -14.73 3.78
CA GLY A 340 20.25 -13.50 3.00
C GLY A 340 18.85 -13.30 2.44
N ASP A 341 18.26 -14.33 1.82
CA ASP A 341 16.91 -14.26 1.23
C ASP A 341 15.84 -14.05 2.31
N ARG A 342 15.98 -14.66 3.49
CA ARG A 342 15.07 -14.45 4.64
C ARG A 342 15.10 -13.00 5.10
N VAL A 343 16.30 -12.45 5.30
CA VAL A 343 16.50 -11.07 5.72
C VAL A 343 15.98 -10.10 4.65
N ALA A 344 16.27 -10.35 3.37
CA ALA A 344 15.76 -9.56 2.25
C ALA A 344 14.22 -9.57 2.21
N SER A 345 13.60 -10.75 2.27
CA SER A 345 12.13 -10.89 2.26
C SER A 345 11.46 -10.18 3.44
N TRP A 346 12.07 -10.27 4.62
CA TRP A 346 11.62 -9.63 5.83
C TRP A 346 11.62 -8.09 5.71
N PHE A 347 12.71 -7.51 5.19
CA PHE A 347 12.78 -6.07 4.95
C PHE A 347 11.91 -5.62 3.78
N LEU A 348 11.77 -6.42 2.70
CA LEU A 348 10.85 -6.13 1.60
C LEU A 348 9.42 -6.04 2.11
N MET A 349 9.01 -6.92 3.03
CA MET A 349 7.68 -6.85 3.64
C MET A 349 7.51 -5.58 4.47
N LEU A 350 8.51 -5.19 5.28
CA LEU A 350 8.48 -3.94 6.04
C LEU A 350 8.38 -2.71 5.13
N GLY A 351 9.13 -2.68 4.03
CA GLY A 351 9.07 -1.64 3.01
C GLY A 351 7.70 -1.56 2.34
N SER A 352 7.11 -2.73 2.01
CA SER A 352 5.79 -2.82 1.39
C SER A 352 4.68 -2.29 2.30
N VAL A 353 4.73 -2.60 3.61
CA VAL A 353 3.79 -2.06 4.60
C VAL A 353 3.93 -0.54 4.70
N ASN A 354 5.15 -0.01 4.74
CA ASN A 354 5.36 1.45 4.75
C ASN A 354 4.79 2.11 3.49
N LEU A 355 5.02 1.54 2.30
CA LEU A 355 4.47 2.04 1.05
C LEU A 355 2.93 2.03 1.06
N PHE A 356 2.33 0.93 1.52
CA PHE A 356 0.88 0.80 1.61
C PHE A 356 0.26 1.83 2.58
N VAL A 357 0.86 2.03 3.75
CA VAL A 357 0.42 3.03 4.75
C VAL A 357 0.54 4.45 4.18
N ALA A 358 1.63 4.75 3.44
CA ALA A 358 1.78 6.04 2.77
C ALA A 358 0.63 6.28 1.77
N LEU A 359 0.31 5.29 0.94
CA LEU A 359 -0.75 5.38 -0.07
C LEU A 359 -2.14 5.46 0.57
N LEU A 360 -2.41 4.67 1.61
CA LEU A 360 -3.64 4.72 2.36
C LEU A 360 -3.87 6.13 2.93
N ASN A 361 -2.84 6.73 3.54
CA ASN A 361 -2.91 8.09 4.07
C ASN A 361 -2.99 9.19 2.99
N CYS A 362 -2.70 8.89 1.73
CA CYS A 362 -2.96 9.81 0.60
C CYS A 362 -4.41 9.76 0.10
N VAL A 363 -5.24 8.82 0.55
CA VAL A 363 -6.65 8.74 0.14
C VAL A 363 -7.39 10.00 0.62
N PRO A 364 -8.15 10.71 -0.26
CA PRO A 364 -8.77 11.99 0.06
C PRO A 364 -10.04 11.85 0.92
N LEU A 365 -9.93 11.13 2.03
CA LEU A 365 -11.02 10.84 2.97
C LEU A 365 -10.57 11.09 4.41
N LEU A 366 -11.35 11.84 5.20
CA LEU A 366 -11.14 11.92 6.65
C LEU A 366 -11.50 10.57 7.31
N PRO A 367 -10.78 10.11 8.33
CA PRO A 367 -9.76 10.82 9.12
C PRO A 367 -8.31 10.70 8.60
N LEU A 368 -8.09 10.24 7.37
CA LEU A 368 -6.77 10.10 6.78
C LEU A 368 -6.17 11.46 6.42
N ASP A 369 -4.84 11.57 6.35
CA ASP A 369 -4.12 12.82 6.02
C ASP A 369 -4.54 13.39 4.66
N GLY A 370 -4.81 12.51 3.69
CA GLY A 370 -5.31 12.86 2.35
C GLY A 370 -6.61 13.64 2.38
N GLY A 371 -7.47 13.41 3.37
CA GLY A 371 -8.69 14.20 3.58
C GLY A 371 -8.40 15.65 3.94
N HIS A 372 -7.42 15.88 4.81
CA HIS A 372 -6.96 17.24 5.16
C HIS A 372 -6.21 17.91 3.99
N ILE A 373 -5.42 17.15 3.23
CA ILE A 373 -4.76 17.64 2.01
C ILE A 373 -5.82 18.07 0.99
N ALA A 374 -6.83 17.26 0.75
CA ALA A 374 -7.94 17.58 -0.17
C ALA A 374 -8.71 18.81 0.28
N GLY A 375 -8.98 18.95 1.58
CA GLY A 375 -9.60 20.15 2.18
C GLY A 375 -8.76 21.41 1.97
N ALA A 376 -7.44 21.33 2.18
CA ALA A 376 -6.52 22.44 1.94
C ALA A 376 -6.43 22.82 0.46
N LEU A 377 -6.37 21.84 -0.45
CA LEU A 377 -6.39 22.07 -1.91
C LEU A 377 -7.69 22.75 -2.33
N TYR A 378 -8.84 22.29 -1.84
CA TYR A 378 -10.13 22.90 -2.12
C TYR A 378 -10.19 24.35 -1.62
N GLU A 379 -9.67 24.64 -0.39
CA GLU A 379 -9.54 26.00 0.11
C GLU A 379 -8.68 26.88 -0.81
N GLY A 380 -7.53 26.36 -1.25
CA GLY A 380 -6.65 27.06 -2.17
C GLY A 380 -7.30 27.38 -3.51
N LEU A 381 -8.00 26.41 -4.09
CA LEU A 381 -8.74 26.58 -5.35
C LEU A 381 -9.86 27.61 -5.22
N LYS A 382 -10.63 27.55 -4.11
CA LYS A 382 -11.71 28.49 -3.84
C LYS A 382 -11.21 29.93 -3.69
N ARG A 383 -10.08 30.12 -3.00
CA ARG A 383 -9.41 31.44 -2.87
C ARG A 383 -8.82 31.93 -4.20
N ALA A 384 -8.24 31.03 -4.99
CA ALA A 384 -7.74 31.37 -6.32
C ALA A 384 -8.88 31.83 -7.24
N ALA A 385 -9.99 31.08 -7.25
CA ALA A 385 -11.19 31.45 -8.02
C ALA A 385 -11.77 32.82 -7.56
N ALA A 386 -11.86 33.06 -6.24
CA ALA A 386 -12.33 34.34 -5.71
C ALA A 386 -11.46 35.51 -6.19
N ARG A 387 -10.13 35.34 -6.21
CA ARG A 387 -9.20 36.36 -6.77
C ARG A 387 -9.42 36.62 -8.27
N VAL A 388 -9.58 35.53 -9.07
CA VAL A 388 -9.81 35.68 -10.52
C VAL A 388 -11.12 36.39 -10.80
N PHE A 389 -12.18 36.11 -10.03
CA PHE A 389 -13.50 36.71 -10.20
C PHE A 389 -13.71 37.99 -9.37
N HIS A 390 -12.64 38.54 -8.76
CA HIS A 390 -12.67 39.75 -7.92
C HIS A 390 -13.73 39.68 -6.81
N ARG A 391 -13.92 38.50 -6.21
CA ARG A 391 -14.83 38.27 -5.09
C ARG A 391 -14.07 38.35 -3.77
N PRO A 392 -14.75 38.67 -2.64
CA PRO A 392 -14.14 38.66 -1.31
C PRO A 392 -13.59 37.25 -0.98
N ASP A 393 -12.60 37.20 -0.05
CA ASP A 393 -12.01 35.95 0.40
C ASP A 393 -13.11 35.05 0.97
N PRO A 394 -13.27 33.83 0.47
CA PRO A 394 -14.30 32.89 0.93
C PRO A 394 -14.02 32.30 2.32
N GLY A 395 -12.93 32.71 2.98
CA GLY A 395 -12.52 32.20 4.29
C GLY A 395 -11.97 30.79 4.27
N HIS A 396 -11.84 30.19 5.44
CA HIS A 396 -11.33 28.84 5.62
C HIS A 396 -12.39 27.77 5.30
N VAL A 397 -11.95 26.65 4.79
CA VAL A 397 -12.84 25.49 4.58
C VAL A 397 -13.12 24.82 5.93
N ASP A 398 -14.40 24.67 6.23
CA ASP A 398 -14.88 24.06 7.46
C ASP A 398 -14.81 22.52 7.38
N THR A 399 -13.66 21.96 7.75
CA THR A 399 -13.42 20.52 7.79
C THR A 399 -14.22 19.81 8.89
N ALA A 400 -14.69 20.53 9.93
CA ALA A 400 -15.52 19.96 10.99
C ALA A 400 -16.87 19.43 10.45
N ARG A 401 -17.39 20.00 9.37
CA ARG A 401 -18.61 19.49 8.71
C ARG A 401 -18.45 18.11 8.10
N MET A 402 -17.20 17.69 7.84
CA MET A 402 -16.92 16.35 7.30
C MET A 402 -16.72 15.28 8.39
N LEU A 403 -16.87 15.64 9.67
CA LEU A 403 -16.77 14.69 10.79
C LEU A 403 -17.66 13.46 10.66
N PRO A 404 -18.93 13.53 10.21
CA PRO A 404 -19.74 12.34 10.00
C PRO A 404 -19.12 11.37 9.01
N VAL A 405 -18.53 11.89 7.93
CA VAL A 405 -17.79 11.05 6.95
C VAL A 405 -16.56 10.44 7.62
N ALA A 406 -15.83 11.22 8.42
CA ALA A 406 -14.67 10.73 9.16
C ALA A 406 -15.04 9.60 10.15
N TYR A 407 -16.18 9.68 10.82
CA TYR A 407 -16.67 8.61 11.69
C TYR A 407 -17.06 7.35 10.92
N VAL A 408 -17.72 7.49 9.75
CA VAL A 408 -18.07 6.33 8.90
C VAL A 408 -16.81 5.66 8.38
N VAL A 409 -15.86 6.43 7.83
CA VAL A 409 -14.61 5.88 7.29
C VAL A 409 -13.75 5.30 8.42
N GLY A 410 -13.60 6.02 9.54
CA GLY A 410 -12.83 5.55 10.69
C GLY A 410 -13.44 4.29 11.32
N GLY A 411 -14.77 4.23 11.44
CA GLY A 411 -15.51 3.05 11.89
C GLY A 411 -15.31 1.86 10.95
N PHE A 412 -15.38 2.09 9.64
CA PHE A 412 -15.10 1.06 8.64
C PHE A 412 -13.66 0.54 8.77
N LEU A 413 -12.65 1.42 8.88
CA LEU A 413 -11.26 1.00 9.03
C LEU A 413 -11.02 0.24 10.34
N LEU A 414 -11.65 0.67 11.44
CA LEU A 414 -11.56 -0.01 12.74
C LEU A 414 -12.16 -1.42 12.67
N ILE A 415 -13.36 -1.55 12.12
CA ILE A 415 -14.04 -2.85 11.95
C ILE A 415 -13.23 -3.74 11.01
N SER A 416 -12.75 -3.20 9.90
CA SER A 416 -11.87 -3.94 8.96
C SER A 416 -10.61 -4.44 9.65
N GLY A 417 -9.95 -3.60 10.43
CA GLY A 417 -8.78 -3.98 11.21
C GLY A 417 -9.08 -5.11 12.21
N LEU A 418 -10.21 -5.03 12.91
CA LEU A 418 -10.64 -6.08 13.84
C LEU A 418 -10.94 -7.40 13.13
N VAL A 419 -11.66 -7.35 12.00
CA VAL A 419 -11.94 -8.53 11.17
C VAL A 419 -10.64 -9.20 10.72
N LEU A 420 -9.67 -8.41 10.24
CA LEU A 420 -8.38 -8.95 9.81
C LEU A 420 -7.59 -9.55 10.97
N VAL A 421 -7.58 -8.92 12.16
CA VAL A 421 -6.92 -9.48 13.36
C VAL A 421 -7.55 -10.81 13.75
N VAL A 422 -8.90 -10.88 13.78
CA VAL A 422 -9.60 -12.14 14.10
C VAL A 422 -9.30 -13.20 13.05
N ALA A 423 -9.29 -12.83 11.77
CA ALA A 423 -8.97 -13.73 10.67
C ALA A 423 -7.53 -14.28 10.78
N ASP A 424 -6.56 -13.43 11.12
CA ASP A 424 -5.15 -13.83 11.27
C ASP A 424 -4.93 -14.77 12.47
N ILE A 425 -5.76 -14.66 13.52
CA ILE A 425 -5.70 -15.55 14.69
C ILE A 425 -6.43 -16.89 14.43
N VAL A 426 -7.63 -16.85 13.82
CA VAL A 426 -8.49 -18.04 13.64
C VAL A 426 -8.07 -18.86 12.41
N SER A 427 -7.65 -18.20 11.35
CA SER A 427 -7.24 -18.80 10.07
C SER A 427 -5.96 -18.13 9.57
N PRO A 428 -4.79 -18.38 10.23
CA PRO A 428 -3.54 -17.77 9.87
C PRO A 428 -3.15 -18.16 8.44
N LEU A 429 -2.54 -17.21 7.71
CA LEU A 429 -1.95 -17.51 6.41
C LEU A 429 -0.70 -18.36 6.62
N GLN A 430 -0.66 -19.54 6.01
CA GLN A 430 0.51 -20.41 6.01
C GLN A 430 1.31 -20.15 4.74
N LEU A 431 2.57 -19.79 4.88
CA LEU A 431 3.54 -19.75 3.79
C LEU A 431 4.04 -21.19 3.55
N GLY A 432 3.17 -22.04 2.97
CA GLY A 432 3.41 -23.47 2.79
C GLY A 432 4.53 -23.87 1.88
#